data_c5222df089f567f449a39bfa10fe68ab
#
_entry.id   c5222df089f567f449a39bfa10fe68ab
#
_cell.length_a   1.000
_cell.length_b   1.000
_cell.length_c   1.000
_cell.angle_alpha   90.00
_cell.angle_beta   90.00
_cell.angle_gamma   90.00
#
_symmetry.space_group_name_H-M   'P 1'
#
loop_
_entity.id
_entity.type
_entity.pdbx_description
1 polymer ?
#
loop_
_entity_poly.entity_id
_entity_poly.type
_entity_poly.pdbx_seq_one_letter_code
_entity_poly.pdbx_strand_id
1 'polypeptide(L)'
;RSRGRGDVYKRQELEGYEIHTGVTEAEGEPFAHYPDGGREGCVQGNVFGTYLHGLFDTGTLTEALAGWLCRRKGIDPSDAALIPMEEYRRQQFDILADGVRGALDMDAVYAAMGMEKR
;
A
#
# COMPACT_ATOMS: atom_id res chain seq x y z
N ARG A 1 -5.71 -34.10 5.21
CA ARG A 1 -5.14 -32.84 5.74
C ARG A 1 -5.27 -31.78 4.64
N SER A 2 -6.37 -31.07 4.68
CA SER A 2 -6.58 -29.90 3.82
C SER A 2 -5.66 -28.79 4.32
N ARG A 3 -4.61 -28.47 3.54
CA ARG A 3 -3.86 -27.23 3.75
C ARG A 3 -4.72 -26.12 3.16
N GLY A 4 -5.35 -25.35 4.02
CA GLY A 4 -6.16 -24.21 3.64
C GLY A 4 -5.32 -23.20 2.87
N ARG A 5 -5.83 -22.73 1.72
CA ARG A 5 -5.22 -21.73 0.84
C ARG A 5 -5.14 -20.32 1.46
N GLY A 6 -5.44 -20.21 2.76
CA GLY A 6 -5.43 -18.94 3.51
C GLY A 6 -4.14 -18.60 4.27
N ASP A 7 -3.11 -19.45 4.21
CA ASP A 7 -1.95 -19.33 5.10
C ASP A 7 -0.94 -18.24 4.72
N VAL A 8 -1.00 -17.67 3.53
CA VAL A 8 -0.02 -16.69 3.08
C VAL A 8 -0.21 -15.32 3.75
N TYR A 9 -1.45 -15.00 4.17
CA TYR A 9 -1.79 -13.70 4.78
C TYR A 9 -1.79 -13.75 6.32
N LYS A 10 -1.87 -14.92 6.92
CA LYS A 10 -2.11 -15.09 8.38
C LYS A 10 -0.92 -14.79 9.28
N ARG A 11 0.23 -14.36 8.73
CA ARG A 11 1.46 -14.17 9.51
C ARG A 11 2.19 -12.86 9.21
N GLN A 12 1.55 -11.92 8.53
CA GLN A 12 2.15 -10.62 8.27
C GLN A 12 1.59 -9.58 9.21
N GLU A 13 2.47 -8.80 9.77
CA GLU A 13 2.11 -7.59 10.48
C GLU A 13 1.64 -6.57 9.45
N LEU A 14 0.41 -6.07 9.63
CA LEU A 14 -0.20 -5.07 8.77
C LEU A 14 -0.23 -3.76 9.53
N GLU A 15 0.19 -2.69 8.87
CA GLU A 15 0.08 -1.34 9.36
C GLU A 15 -0.95 -0.59 8.53
N GLY A 16 -1.86 0.09 9.23
CA GLY A 16 -2.93 0.84 8.57
C GLY A 16 -3.73 1.63 9.59
N TYR A 17 -4.67 2.41 9.12
CA TYR A 17 -5.60 3.16 9.95
C TYR A 17 -7.03 2.96 9.46
N GLU A 18 -7.97 3.01 10.39
CA GLU A 18 -9.37 2.76 10.12
C GLU A 18 -10.17 4.06 10.16
N ILE A 19 -10.91 4.33 9.10
CA ILE A 19 -11.85 5.46 9.03
C ILE A 19 -13.16 4.93 8.45
N HIS A 20 -14.14 4.69 9.32
CA HIS A 20 -15.49 4.40 8.87
C HIS A 20 -16.52 4.82 9.90
N THR A 21 -17.77 4.94 9.46
CA THR A 21 -18.94 5.16 10.32
C THR A 21 -19.86 3.94 10.21
N GLY A 22 -20.40 3.52 11.35
CA GLY A 22 -21.28 2.36 11.42
C GLY A 22 -20.56 1.06 11.73
N VAL A 23 -21.33 0.00 11.83
CA VAL A 23 -20.87 -1.36 12.10
C VAL A 23 -21.27 -2.24 10.94
N THR A 24 -20.31 -2.95 10.36
CA THR A 24 -20.57 -3.93 9.32
C THR A 24 -20.58 -5.32 9.93
N GLU A 25 -21.68 -6.02 9.76
CA GLU A 25 -21.76 -7.43 10.04
C GLU A 25 -21.34 -8.19 8.77
N ALA A 26 -20.28 -8.97 8.87
CA ALA A 26 -19.78 -9.77 7.76
C ALA A 26 -19.68 -11.23 8.18
N GLU A 27 -20.19 -12.13 7.32
CA GLU A 27 -20.03 -13.56 7.46
C GLU A 27 -18.70 -13.97 6.77
N GLY A 28 -17.82 -14.63 7.51
CA GLY A 28 -16.54 -15.13 6.97
C GLY A 28 -15.41 -15.07 7.97
N GLU A 29 -14.22 -15.44 7.49
CA GLU A 29 -13.01 -15.31 8.28
C GLU A 29 -12.58 -13.84 8.32
N PRO A 30 -12.02 -13.34 9.43
CA PRO A 30 -11.51 -11.98 9.46
C PRO A 30 -10.33 -11.80 8.50
N PHE A 31 -10.24 -10.61 7.91
CA PHE A 31 -9.11 -10.23 7.10
C PHE A 31 -7.85 -10.02 7.96
N ALA A 32 -8.01 -9.37 9.10
CA ALA A 32 -6.95 -9.13 10.06
C ALA A 32 -7.45 -9.26 11.51
N HIS A 33 -6.52 -9.23 12.44
CA HIS A 33 -6.82 -9.13 13.87
C HIS A 33 -6.05 -7.95 14.45
N TYR A 34 -6.73 -7.20 15.31
CA TYR A 34 -6.07 -6.18 16.12
C TYR A 34 -5.22 -6.81 17.23
N PRO A 35 -4.23 -6.07 17.75
CA PRO A 35 -3.40 -6.55 18.86
C PRO A 35 -4.19 -6.96 20.13
N ASP A 36 -5.36 -6.36 20.35
CA ASP A 36 -6.28 -6.68 21.44
C ASP A 36 -7.16 -7.92 21.18
N GLY A 37 -7.01 -8.56 20.02
CA GLY A 37 -7.80 -9.71 19.59
C GLY A 37 -9.09 -9.36 18.85
N GLY A 38 -9.38 -8.08 18.63
CA GLY A 38 -10.49 -7.63 17.79
C GLY A 38 -10.35 -8.17 16.36
N ARG A 39 -11.49 -8.29 15.67
CA ARG A 39 -11.56 -8.80 14.28
C ARG A 39 -11.78 -7.62 13.35
N GLU A 40 -11.06 -7.62 12.22
CA GLU A 40 -11.18 -6.60 11.20
C GLU A 40 -11.42 -7.25 9.84
N GLY A 41 -12.33 -6.65 9.08
CA GLY A 41 -12.62 -7.06 7.72
C GLY A 41 -13.21 -8.45 7.58
N CYS A 42 -13.23 -8.93 6.35
CA CYS A 42 -13.82 -10.23 6.01
C CYS A 42 -13.09 -10.85 4.81
N VAL A 43 -12.94 -12.16 4.85
CA VAL A 43 -12.44 -12.96 3.72
C VAL A 43 -13.44 -14.04 3.38
N GLN A 44 -13.91 -14.03 2.13
CA GLN A 44 -14.79 -15.06 1.61
C GLN A 44 -14.30 -15.54 0.24
N GLY A 45 -13.66 -16.69 0.19
CA GLY A 45 -13.08 -17.23 -1.03
C GLY A 45 -11.96 -16.35 -1.60
N ASN A 46 -12.22 -15.67 -2.70
CA ASN A 46 -11.29 -14.73 -3.35
C ASN A 46 -11.66 -13.25 -3.13
N VAL A 47 -12.65 -13.00 -2.26
CA VAL A 47 -13.10 -11.65 -1.93
C VAL A 47 -12.53 -11.26 -0.58
N PHE A 48 -11.97 -10.07 -0.52
CA PHE A 48 -11.38 -9.49 0.68
C PHE A 48 -12.02 -8.14 0.91
N GLY A 49 -12.52 -7.91 2.10
CA GLY A 49 -13.08 -6.63 2.52
C GLY A 49 -12.36 -6.15 3.77
N THR A 50 -11.99 -4.88 3.81
CA THR A 50 -11.29 -4.28 4.93
C THR A 50 -11.62 -2.79 5.02
N TYR A 51 -11.62 -2.24 6.23
CA TYR A 51 -11.67 -0.81 6.51
C TYR A 51 -10.30 -0.20 6.78
N LEU A 52 -9.25 -1.02 6.77
CA LEU A 52 -7.89 -0.53 6.94
C LEU A 52 -7.43 0.23 5.70
N HIS A 53 -7.08 1.49 5.88
CA HIS A 53 -6.48 2.37 4.89
C HIS A 53 -4.96 2.31 5.01
N GLY A 54 -4.26 2.62 3.93
CA GLY A 54 -2.79 2.65 3.94
C GLY A 54 -2.11 1.29 3.85
N LEU A 55 -2.85 0.20 3.70
CA LEU A 55 -2.33 -1.17 3.68
C LEU A 55 -1.24 -1.42 2.64
N PHE A 56 -1.24 -0.68 1.54
CA PHE A 56 -0.28 -0.81 0.46
C PHE A 56 0.90 0.17 0.58
N ASP A 57 0.90 1.02 1.60
CA ASP A 57 1.94 2.05 1.77
C ASP A 57 3.24 1.46 2.31
N THR A 58 3.17 0.42 3.13
CA THR A 58 4.34 -0.19 3.80
C THR A 58 5.06 -1.26 2.98
N GLY A 59 4.52 -1.66 1.84
CA GLY A 59 5.18 -2.61 0.93
C GLY A 59 4.96 -4.09 1.24
N THR A 60 4.89 -4.51 2.48
CA THR A 60 4.80 -5.94 2.86
C THR A 60 3.57 -6.65 2.31
N LEU A 61 2.39 -6.03 2.42
CA LEU A 61 1.16 -6.58 1.85
C LEU A 61 1.17 -6.55 0.33
N THR A 62 1.72 -5.48 -0.25
CA THR A 62 1.84 -5.32 -1.71
C THR A 62 2.67 -6.46 -2.30
N GLU A 63 3.84 -6.73 -1.71
CA GLU A 63 4.73 -7.82 -2.15
C GLU A 63 4.07 -9.18 -2.00
N ALA A 64 3.42 -9.43 -0.87
CA ALA A 64 2.73 -10.69 -0.63
C ALA A 64 1.58 -10.94 -1.59
N LEU A 65 0.75 -9.91 -1.83
CA LEU A 65 -0.38 -9.98 -2.75
C LEU A 65 0.08 -10.16 -4.19
N ALA A 66 1.05 -9.36 -4.63
CA ALA A 66 1.62 -9.46 -5.96
C ALA A 66 2.28 -10.83 -6.19
N GLY A 67 3.08 -11.31 -5.24
CA GLY A 67 3.67 -12.64 -5.30
C GLY A 67 2.63 -13.75 -5.34
N TRP A 68 1.51 -13.61 -4.61
CA TRP A 68 0.41 -14.56 -4.67
C TRP A 68 -0.28 -14.56 -6.05
N LEU A 69 -0.53 -13.37 -6.61
CA LEU A 69 -1.13 -13.22 -7.96
C LEU A 69 -0.22 -13.80 -9.05
N CYS A 70 1.08 -13.51 -8.99
CA CYS A 70 2.08 -14.05 -9.92
C CYS A 70 2.05 -15.58 -9.90
N ARG A 71 2.16 -16.19 -8.71
CA ARG A 71 2.11 -17.65 -8.56
C ARG A 71 0.82 -18.26 -9.11
N ARG A 72 -0.32 -17.60 -8.93
CA ARG A 72 -1.60 -18.06 -9.50
C ARG A 72 -1.63 -18.03 -11.03
N LYS A 73 -0.89 -17.11 -11.62
CA LYS A 73 -0.78 -16.96 -13.09
C LYS A 73 0.40 -17.72 -13.68
N GLY A 74 1.19 -18.42 -12.86
CA GLY A 74 2.38 -19.13 -13.33
C GLY A 74 3.52 -18.20 -13.73
N ILE A 75 3.53 -16.98 -13.21
CA ILE A 75 4.59 -15.98 -13.39
C ILE A 75 5.53 -16.08 -12.19
N ASP A 76 6.84 -16.02 -12.40
CA ASP A 76 7.80 -15.93 -11.31
C ASP A 76 7.68 -14.55 -10.65
N PRO A 77 7.46 -14.47 -9.33
CA PRO A 77 7.39 -13.20 -8.63
C PRO A 77 8.65 -12.32 -8.79
N SER A 78 9.82 -12.91 -9.02
CA SER A 78 11.07 -12.19 -9.27
C SER A 78 11.08 -11.42 -10.60
N ASP A 79 10.23 -11.79 -11.55
CA ASP A 79 10.05 -11.07 -12.81
C ASP A 79 9.19 -9.81 -12.65
N ALA A 80 8.47 -9.68 -11.53
CA ALA A 80 7.70 -8.50 -11.20
C ALA A 80 8.62 -7.48 -10.53
N ALA A 81 8.98 -6.41 -11.24
CA ALA A 81 9.71 -5.28 -10.67
C ALA A 81 8.81 -4.50 -9.70
N LEU A 82 8.71 -4.99 -8.47
CA LEU A 82 7.96 -4.30 -7.41
C LEU A 82 8.85 -3.21 -6.81
N ILE A 83 8.40 -1.99 -6.90
CA ILE A 83 9.03 -0.84 -6.26
C ILE A 83 8.24 -0.55 -4.98
N PRO A 84 8.87 -0.44 -3.80
CA PRO A 84 8.20 -0.01 -2.59
C PRO A 84 7.47 1.32 -2.80
N MET A 85 6.28 1.48 -2.26
CA MET A 85 5.42 2.65 -2.50
C MET A 85 6.11 3.97 -2.10
N GLU A 86 6.88 3.96 -1.01
CA GLU A 86 7.65 5.12 -0.56
C GLU A 86 8.70 5.53 -1.60
N GLU A 87 9.44 4.58 -2.14
CA GLU A 87 10.43 4.82 -3.19
C GLU A 87 9.77 5.34 -4.47
N TYR A 88 8.65 4.73 -4.86
CA TYR A 88 7.87 5.20 -6.00
C TYR A 88 7.39 6.65 -5.82
N ARG A 89 6.82 6.99 -4.65
CA ARG A 89 6.40 8.36 -4.34
C ARG A 89 7.55 9.35 -4.41
N ARG A 90 8.72 9.00 -3.86
CA ARG A 90 9.90 9.85 -3.92
C ARG A 90 10.30 10.14 -5.37
N GLN A 91 10.38 9.12 -6.20
CA GLN A 91 10.68 9.28 -7.63
C GLN A 91 9.66 10.17 -8.34
N GLN A 92 8.36 10.01 -8.03
CA GLN A 92 7.32 10.87 -8.63
C GLN A 92 7.43 12.32 -8.17
N PHE A 93 7.78 12.58 -6.91
CA PHE A 93 8.02 13.93 -6.43
C PHE A 93 9.26 14.57 -7.07
N ASP A 94 10.32 13.81 -7.29
CA ASP A 94 11.52 14.30 -8.00
C ASP A 94 11.18 14.69 -9.45
N ILE A 95 10.43 13.83 -10.16
CA ILE A 95 9.96 14.14 -11.53
C ILE A 95 9.08 15.40 -11.54
N LEU A 96 8.15 15.52 -10.59
CA LEU A 96 7.31 16.70 -10.47
C LEU A 96 8.13 17.96 -10.19
N ALA A 97 9.07 17.88 -9.25
CA ALA A 97 9.95 19.00 -8.91
C ALA A 97 10.80 19.46 -10.10
N ASP A 98 11.33 18.52 -10.87
CA ASP A 98 12.11 18.84 -12.08
C ASP A 98 11.22 19.45 -13.17
N GLY A 99 10.00 18.94 -13.34
CA GLY A 99 9.01 19.54 -14.25
C GLY A 99 8.66 20.97 -13.87
N VAL A 100 8.43 21.25 -12.59
CA VAL A 100 8.15 22.61 -12.08
C VAL A 100 9.35 23.51 -12.28
N ARG A 101 10.57 23.07 -11.95
CA ARG A 101 11.79 23.85 -12.15
C ARG A 101 12.05 24.16 -13.62
N GLY A 102 11.74 23.22 -14.51
CA GLY A 102 11.89 23.41 -15.95
C GLY A 102 10.85 24.34 -16.58
N ALA A 103 9.67 24.47 -15.96
CA ALA A 103 8.56 25.26 -16.49
C ALA A 103 8.50 26.70 -15.95
N LEU A 104 9.13 26.98 -14.80
CA LEU A 104 9.08 28.25 -14.11
C LEU A 104 10.45 28.96 -14.12
N ASP A 105 10.43 30.29 -14.14
CA ASP A 105 11.61 31.11 -13.81
C ASP A 105 11.83 31.02 -12.28
N MET A 106 12.62 30.05 -11.86
CA MET A 106 12.87 29.80 -10.44
C MET A 106 13.62 30.93 -9.76
N ASP A 107 14.42 31.72 -10.51
CA ASP A 107 15.10 32.88 -9.96
C ASP A 107 14.09 33.99 -9.62
N ALA A 108 13.09 34.21 -10.48
CA ALA A 108 12.00 35.14 -10.20
C ALA A 108 11.14 34.65 -9.02
N VAL A 109 10.88 33.36 -8.91
CA VAL A 109 10.15 32.75 -7.77
C VAL A 109 10.90 33.01 -6.46
N TYR A 110 12.20 32.68 -6.40
CA TYR A 110 13.00 32.90 -5.19
C TYR A 110 13.13 34.38 -4.82
N ALA A 111 13.29 35.27 -5.80
CA ALA A 111 13.29 36.69 -5.56
C ALA A 111 11.96 37.17 -4.95
N ALA A 112 10.82 36.69 -5.47
CA ALA A 112 9.50 37.04 -4.95
C ALA A 112 9.29 36.51 -3.51
N MET A 113 9.95 35.43 -3.13
CA MET A 113 9.95 34.88 -1.77
C MET A 113 10.94 35.56 -0.82
N GLY A 114 11.72 36.54 -1.30
CA GLY A 114 12.76 37.19 -0.51
C GLY A 114 13.97 36.29 -0.23
N MET A 115 14.16 35.25 -1.00
CA MET A 115 15.30 34.31 -0.88
C MET A 115 16.40 34.75 -1.85
N GLU A 116 17.48 35.24 -1.31
CA GLU A 116 18.66 35.54 -2.13
C GLU A 116 19.41 34.25 -2.50
N LYS A 117 19.91 34.21 -3.75
CA LYS A 117 20.81 33.11 -4.17
C LYS A 117 22.07 33.14 -3.30
N ARG A 118 22.32 32.07 -2.56
CA ARG A 118 23.59 31.84 -1.88
C ARG A 118 24.61 31.24 -2.84
#